data_58bb8771306999cf46eaeb8bf66c45e6
#
_entry.id   58bb8771306999cf46eaeb8bf66c45e6
#
_cell.length_a   1.000
_cell.length_b   1.000
_cell.length_c   1.000
_cell.angle_alpha   90.00
_cell.angle_beta   90.00
_cell.angle_gamma   90.00
#
_symmetry.space_group_name_H-M   'P 1'
#
loop_
_entity.id
_entity.type
_entity.pdbx_description
1 polymer ?
#
loop_
_entity_poly.entity_id
_entity_poly.type
_entity_poly.pdbx_seq_one_letter_code
_entity_poly.pdbx_strand_id
1 'polypeptide(L)'
;MGKRKQSNLETTISYRLDKRRLSSTIRRLTTTPPNAVDFSSNDFLSLASNDELRQSFLEELARGPSNTGSGGSRLLDGNSTYAEALEHEIAAFHNARTGLLCNSGFDANVGLFSCLPQSGDVIIYDEAIHASVHDGMKLSRAGKCVSFAHNDVEALRAVLYDCVAADPAVKDGRRNVFVAVETVYSMDGDIAPLQAIVNLLNDESVLPASNSYFIVDEAHSNGIYGTRGRGLVSELGLEDQVSVRLHTFGKALAANGAIILCSPLIREYLVNYARPLIYTTFMSFPALAAIKASYGFLETGRAESLARNLMDVLIPGLHARLLALEQTLSSADDSLAMALLRVPSECPKSAIFSVLTSEPKALAAYCQSKGFVVRGIVPPTVPAGTERIRICLHGGNTVQQLDGLVECVRQWVEMRSVQGPEASNVMVKARL
;
A
#
# COMPACT_ATOMS: atom_id res chain seq x y z
N MET A 1 -7.49 17.44 45.53
CA MET A 1 -8.01 16.44 44.61
C MET A 1 -7.24 15.13 44.81
N GLY A 2 -7.88 14.09 45.41
CA GLY A 2 -7.24 12.81 45.67
C GLY A 2 -6.92 12.11 44.33
N LYS A 3 -5.69 11.64 44.15
CA LYS A 3 -5.30 10.83 43.00
C LYS A 3 -6.17 9.57 42.99
N ARG A 4 -7.05 9.42 42.02
CA ARG A 4 -7.84 8.21 41.79
C ARG A 4 -6.86 7.04 41.63
N LYS A 5 -7.03 5.98 42.42
CA LYS A 5 -6.20 4.78 42.28
C LYS A 5 -6.34 4.25 40.84
N GLN A 6 -5.23 4.04 40.15
CA GLN A 6 -5.23 3.53 38.78
C GLN A 6 -5.95 2.17 38.75
N SER A 7 -6.85 1.97 37.77
CA SER A 7 -7.54 0.69 37.58
C SER A 7 -6.55 -0.38 37.08
N ASN A 8 -6.88 -1.66 37.24
CA ASN A 8 -6.06 -2.77 36.72
C ASN A 8 -5.84 -2.66 35.20
N LEU A 9 -6.85 -2.22 34.46
CA LEU A 9 -6.76 -1.98 33.02
C LEU A 9 -5.75 -0.87 32.70
N GLU A 10 -5.83 0.29 33.36
CA GLU A 10 -4.90 1.40 33.16
C GLU A 10 -3.46 1.02 33.50
N THR A 11 -3.24 0.21 34.54
CA THR A 11 -1.94 -0.33 34.90
C THR A 11 -1.39 -1.23 33.76
N THR A 12 -2.22 -2.13 33.21
CA THR A 12 -1.86 -3.00 32.11
C THR A 12 -1.53 -2.22 30.84
N ILE A 13 -2.35 -1.20 30.53
CA ILE A 13 -2.12 -0.32 29.37
C ILE A 13 -0.80 0.45 29.55
N SER A 14 -0.57 1.04 30.74
CA SER A 14 0.67 1.76 31.03
C SER A 14 1.90 0.88 30.83
N TYR A 15 1.89 -0.33 31.40
CA TYR A 15 2.98 -1.29 31.22
C TYR A 15 3.27 -1.61 29.75
N ARG A 16 2.22 -1.84 28.93
CA ARG A 16 2.38 -2.09 27.47
C ARG A 16 2.96 -0.89 26.74
N LEU A 17 2.51 0.33 27.09
CA LEU A 17 3.04 1.57 26.49
C LEU A 17 4.49 1.83 26.94
N ASP A 18 4.83 1.56 28.20
CA ASP A 18 6.18 1.70 28.72
C ASP A 18 7.15 0.73 28.03
N LYS A 19 6.72 -0.52 27.78
CA LYS A 19 7.49 -1.46 26.96
C LYS A 19 7.79 -0.88 25.57
N ARG A 20 6.80 -0.23 24.93
CA ARG A 20 7.01 0.44 23.63
C ARG A 20 7.93 1.65 23.73
N ARG A 21 7.91 2.41 24.83
CA ARG A 21 8.84 3.54 25.07
C ARG A 21 10.27 3.03 25.22
N LEU A 22 10.47 2.00 26.06
CA LEU A 22 11.79 1.38 26.26
C LEU A 22 12.40 0.81 24.99
N SER A 23 11.58 0.19 24.12
CA SER A 23 12.02 -0.31 22.82
C SER A 23 12.02 0.77 21.72
N SER A 24 11.78 2.04 22.05
CA SER A 24 11.66 3.14 21.08
C SER A 24 10.66 2.87 19.94
N THR A 25 9.59 2.08 20.20
CA THR A 25 8.53 1.74 19.23
C THR A 25 7.20 2.43 19.51
N ILE A 26 7.16 3.40 20.43
CA ILE A 26 5.96 4.20 20.70
C ILE A 26 5.56 4.99 19.45
N ARG A 27 4.28 4.94 19.10
CA ARG A 27 3.71 5.67 17.96
C ARG A 27 3.10 6.97 18.44
N ARG A 28 3.27 8.03 17.66
CA ARG A 28 2.66 9.34 17.89
C ARG A 28 2.06 9.86 16.58
N LEU A 29 0.95 10.55 16.68
CA LEU A 29 0.43 11.32 15.54
C LEU A 29 1.33 12.54 15.34
N THR A 30 1.75 12.76 14.09
CA THR A 30 2.61 13.88 13.71
C THR A 30 2.00 14.61 12.52
N THR A 31 2.25 15.91 12.44
CA THR A 31 1.90 16.74 11.27
C THR A 31 3.16 17.02 10.46
N THR A 32 2.99 17.13 9.16
CA THR A 32 4.08 17.56 8.27
C THR A 32 4.27 19.08 8.46
N PRO A 33 5.52 19.56 8.70
CA PRO A 33 5.78 20.98 8.80
C PRO A 33 5.38 21.72 7.51
N PRO A 34 4.88 22.96 7.59
CA PRO A 34 4.70 23.79 6.40
C PRO A 34 6.00 23.92 5.61
N ASN A 35 5.93 23.88 4.29
CA ASN A 35 7.08 23.98 3.36
C ASN A 35 8.09 22.81 3.41
N ALA A 36 7.83 21.73 4.15
CA ALA A 36 8.65 20.54 4.07
C ALA A 36 8.40 19.81 2.75
N VAL A 37 9.48 19.31 2.14
CA VAL A 37 9.38 18.46 0.94
C VAL A 37 8.94 17.07 1.36
N ASP A 38 7.83 16.62 0.80
CA ASP A 38 7.30 15.28 1.09
C ASP A 38 8.02 14.22 0.25
N PHE A 39 8.63 13.26 0.95
CA PHE A 39 9.18 12.02 0.43
C PHE A 39 8.67 10.83 1.25
N SER A 40 7.46 10.92 1.79
CA SER A 40 6.91 9.96 2.74
C SER A 40 5.48 9.51 2.47
N SER A 41 4.60 10.42 2.03
CA SER A 41 3.21 10.07 1.77
C SER A 41 3.07 9.13 0.58
N ASN A 42 1.87 8.62 0.36
CA ASN A 42 1.55 7.82 -0.81
C ASN A 42 0.83 8.64 -1.90
N ASP A 43 0.91 9.95 -1.86
CA ASP A 43 0.37 10.87 -2.88
C ASP A 43 1.25 10.88 -4.13
N PHE A 44 1.46 9.71 -4.73
CA PHE A 44 2.46 9.48 -5.78
C PHE A 44 2.34 10.39 -7.00
N LEU A 45 1.16 10.92 -7.28
CA LEU A 45 0.93 11.87 -8.38
C LEU A 45 0.91 13.33 -7.92
N SER A 46 1.13 13.62 -6.63
CA SER A 46 1.01 14.97 -6.05
C SER A 46 -0.37 15.60 -6.27
N LEU A 47 -1.41 14.80 -6.28
CA LEU A 47 -2.77 15.27 -6.54
C LEU A 47 -3.42 15.91 -5.31
N ALA A 48 -2.98 15.60 -4.10
CA ALA A 48 -3.56 16.13 -2.87
C ALA A 48 -3.46 17.68 -2.77
N SER A 49 -2.48 18.28 -3.44
CA SER A 49 -2.29 19.73 -3.51
C SER A 49 -2.46 20.31 -4.93
N ASN A 50 -3.05 19.56 -5.84
CA ASN A 50 -3.22 19.97 -7.24
C ASN A 50 -4.43 20.91 -7.39
N ASP A 51 -4.20 22.15 -7.85
CA ASP A 51 -5.25 23.17 -7.99
C ASP A 51 -6.30 22.81 -9.06
N GLU A 52 -5.91 22.16 -10.16
CA GLU A 52 -6.85 21.73 -11.21
C GLU A 52 -7.79 20.64 -10.71
N LEU A 53 -7.24 19.66 -9.97
CA LEU A 53 -8.06 18.63 -9.34
C LEU A 53 -9.01 19.23 -8.30
N ARG A 54 -8.50 20.17 -7.49
CA ARG A 54 -9.33 20.90 -6.52
C ARG A 54 -10.47 21.63 -7.19
N GLN A 55 -10.22 22.31 -8.31
CA GLN A 55 -11.24 23.02 -9.07
C GLN A 55 -12.29 22.04 -9.62
N SER A 56 -11.87 20.92 -10.22
CA SER A 56 -12.77 19.88 -10.72
C SER A 56 -13.64 19.28 -9.61
N PHE A 57 -13.07 19.08 -8.42
CA PHE A 57 -13.80 18.63 -7.25
C PHE A 57 -14.87 19.63 -6.80
N LEU A 58 -14.54 20.93 -6.76
CA LEU A 58 -15.51 21.99 -6.38
C LEU A 58 -16.65 22.09 -7.40
N GLU A 59 -16.38 21.94 -8.69
CA GLU A 59 -17.39 21.90 -9.74
C GLU A 59 -18.31 20.70 -9.60
N GLU A 60 -17.77 19.53 -9.29
CA GLU A 60 -18.56 18.32 -9.06
C GLU A 60 -19.45 18.46 -7.82
N LEU A 61 -18.94 19.06 -6.74
CA LEU A 61 -19.75 19.38 -5.56
C LEU A 61 -20.90 20.34 -5.87
N ALA A 62 -20.66 21.33 -6.72
CA ALA A 62 -21.69 22.31 -7.07
C ALA A 62 -22.81 21.74 -7.97
N ARG A 63 -22.50 20.70 -8.77
CA ARG A 63 -23.46 20.04 -9.69
C ARG A 63 -24.27 18.94 -9.01
N GLY A 64 -23.75 18.35 -7.95
CA GLY A 64 -24.33 17.19 -7.31
C GLY A 64 -25.38 17.48 -6.25
N PRO A 65 -25.85 16.45 -5.55
CA PRO A 65 -26.85 16.62 -4.50
C PRO A 65 -26.32 17.45 -3.32
N SER A 66 -27.23 18.15 -2.64
CA SER A 66 -26.91 19.01 -1.50
C SER A 66 -26.58 18.25 -0.20
N ASN A 67 -26.66 16.92 -0.20
CA ASN A 67 -26.44 16.09 0.97
C ASN A 67 -24.96 16.04 1.34
N THR A 68 -24.63 16.36 2.58
CA THR A 68 -23.26 16.29 3.08
C THR A 68 -22.86 14.91 3.62
N GLY A 69 -23.82 14.06 3.95
CA GLY A 69 -23.60 12.70 4.46
C GLY A 69 -24.52 11.68 3.81
N SER A 70 -24.19 10.39 3.89
CA SER A 70 -25.00 9.31 3.31
C SER A 70 -26.22 8.94 4.14
N GLY A 71 -26.23 9.27 5.43
CA GLY A 71 -27.36 8.97 6.34
C GLY A 71 -27.40 7.56 6.91
N GLY A 72 -26.65 6.60 6.34
CA GLY A 72 -26.69 5.21 6.78
C GLY A 72 -25.70 4.30 6.06
N SER A 73 -25.82 3.00 6.30
CA SER A 73 -25.07 2.00 5.55
C SER A 73 -25.65 1.87 4.12
N ARG A 74 -24.81 1.36 3.23
CA ARG A 74 -25.15 1.20 1.81
C ARG A 74 -26.35 0.29 1.58
N LEU A 75 -26.50 -0.73 2.43
CA LEU A 75 -27.59 -1.70 2.33
C LEU A 75 -28.95 -1.13 2.78
N LEU A 76 -28.96 -0.07 3.56
CA LEU A 76 -30.18 0.61 4.01
C LEU A 76 -30.36 1.94 3.26
N ASP A 77 -30.11 3.07 3.92
CA ASP A 77 -30.44 4.39 3.38
C ASP A 77 -29.24 5.15 2.79
N GLY A 78 -28.04 4.59 2.91
CA GLY A 78 -26.79 5.26 2.51
C GLY A 78 -26.41 5.09 1.04
N ASN A 79 -27.12 4.26 0.25
CA ASN A 79 -26.87 4.12 -1.18
C ASN A 79 -27.43 5.31 -1.97
N SER A 80 -26.88 5.55 -3.17
CA SER A 80 -27.36 6.61 -4.05
C SER A 80 -27.13 6.25 -5.52
N THR A 81 -27.97 6.81 -6.40
CA THR A 81 -27.80 6.68 -7.86
C THR A 81 -26.45 7.23 -8.31
N TYR A 82 -25.92 8.25 -7.63
CA TYR A 82 -24.59 8.80 -7.90
C TYR A 82 -23.49 7.77 -7.62
N ALA A 83 -23.55 7.07 -6.49
CA ALA A 83 -22.60 6.03 -6.15
C ALA A 83 -22.63 4.86 -7.13
N GLU A 84 -23.83 4.43 -7.54
CA GLU A 84 -23.98 3.36 -8.52
C GLU A 84 -23.47 3.76 -9.92
N ALA A 85 -23.76 4.98 -10.36
CA ALA A 85 -23.21 5.51 -11.60
C ALA A 85 -21.68 5.57 -11.56
N LEU A 86 -21.11 6.05 -10.45
CA LEU A 86 -19.65 6.11 -10.24
C LEU A 86 -19.01 4.71 -10.26
N GLU A 87 -19.66 3.68 -9.67
CA GLU A 87 -19.20 2.28 -9.78
C GLU A 87 -19.13 1.80 -11.22
N HIS A 88 -20.15 2.10 -12.03
CA HIS A 88 -20.18 1.74 -13.44
C HIS A 88 -19.09 2.47 -14.24
N GLU A 89 -18.89 3.76 -14.02
CA GLU A 89 -17.85 4.56 -14.66
C GLU A 89 -16.47 4.01 -14.34
N ILE A 90 -16.17 3.75 -13.05
CA ILE A 90 -14.87 3.22 -12.63
C ILE A 90 -14.65 1.79 -13.16
N ALA A 91 -15.68 0.94 -13.12
CA ALA A 91 -15.58 -0.41 -13.68
C ALA A 91 -15.27 -0.38 -15.18
N ALA A 92 -15.95 0.49 -15.95
CA ALA A 92 -15.70 0.69 -17.37
C ALA A 92 -14.26 1.23 -17.63
N PHE A 93 -13.82 2.22 -16.84
CA PHE A 93 -12.45 2.74 -16.91
C PHE A 93 -11.39 1.63 -16.76
N HIS A 94 -11.60 0.69 -15.86
CA HIS A 94 -10.67 -0.42 -15.59
C HIS A 94 -10.95 -1.70 -16.38
N ASN A 95 -11.79 -1.68 -17.41
CA ASN A 95 -12.21 -2.87 -18.16
C ASN A 95 -12.72 -4.00 -17.23
N ALA A 96 -13.46 -3.65 -16.18
CA ALA A 96 -14.05 -4.61 -15.26
C ALA A 96 -15.55 -4.80 -15.53
N ARG A 97 -16.06 -5.99 -15.22
CA ARG A 97 -17.49 -6.30 -15.41
C ARG A 97 -18.39 -5.55 -14.45
N THR A 98 -17.92 -5.35 -13.20
CA THR A 98 -18.63 -4.56 -12.16
C THR A 98 -17.64 -4.00 -11.15
N GLY A 99 -18.09 -3.00 -10.37
CA GLY A 99 -17.37 -2.43 -9.25
C GLY A 99 -18.27 -2.36 -7.99
N LEU A 100 -17.63 -2.41 -6.82
CA LEU A 100 -18.27 -2.22 -5.52
C LEU A 100 -17.44 -1.25 -4.69
N LEU A 101 -17.95 -0.04 -4.46
CA LEU A 101 -17.30 0.98 -3.63
C LEU A 101 -17.29 0.59 -2.16
N CYS A 102 -16.15 0.80 -1.50
CA CYS A 102 -15.90 0.56 -0.09
C CYS A 102 -15.31 1.81 0.57
N ASN A 103 -15.50 1.98 1.88
CA ASN A 103 -15.03 3.16 2.61
C ASN A 103 -13.51 3.29 2.67
N SER A 104 -12.79 2.18 2.55
CA SER A 104 -11.31 2.16 2.48
C SER A 104 -10.83 0.86 1.84
N GLY A 105 -9.55 0.82 1.40
CA GLY A 105 -8.90 -0.42 0.97
C GLY A 105 -8.80 -1.45 2.09
N PHE A 106 -8.64 -0.98 3.33
CA PHE A 106 -8.66 -1.85 4.51
C PHE A 106 -10.00 -2.57 4.66
N ASP A 107 -11.12 -1.82 4.62
CA ASP A 107 -12.47 -2.39 4.72
C ASP A 107 -12.78 -3.32 3.54
N ALA A 108 -12.31 -2.98 2.34
CA ALA A 108 -12.46 -3.81 1.15
C ALA A 108 -11.79 -5.17 1.32
N ASN A 109 -10.52 -5.20 1.74
CA ASN A 109 -9.79 -6.45 2.00
C ASN A 109 -10.43 -7.25 3.14
N VAL A 110 -10.73 -6.62 4.28
CA VAL A 110 -11.39 -7.30 5.40
C VAL A 110 -12.73 -7.88 4.94
N GLY A 111 -13.53 -7.11 4.22
CA GLY A 111 -14.82 -7.57 3.68
C GLY A 111 -14.66 -8.77 2.75
N LEU A 112 -13.76 -8.67 1.78
CA LEU A 112 -13.51 -9.69 0.77
C LEU A 112 -13.06 -11.01 1.41
N PHE A 113 -11.95 -10.98 2.16
CA PHE A 113 -11.33 -12.19 2.70
C PHE A 113 -12.12 -12.84 3.85
N SER A 114 -12.93 -12.05 4.57
CA SER A 114 -13.76 -12.61 5.65
C SER A 114 -14.98 -13.39 5.13
N CYS A 115 -15.50 -13.07 3.95
CA CYS A 115 -16.75 -13.67 3.51
C CYS A 115 -16.68 -14.48 2.19
N LEU A 116 -15.82 -14.09 1.23
CA LEU A 116 -15.78 -14.74 -0.08
C LEU A 116 -15.31 -16.20 -0.01
N PRO A 117 -14.22 -16.56 0.69
CA PRO A 117 -13.84 -17.96 0.87
C PRO A 117 -14.89 -18.71 1.67
N GLN A 118 -15.26 -19.90 1.20
CA GLN A 118 -16.25 -20.75 1.85
C GLN A 118 -15.57 -21.74 2.82
N SER A 119 -16.39 -22.46 3.59
CA SER A 119 -15.88 -23.44 4.56
C SER A 119 -15.06 -24.53 3.87
N GLY A 120 -13.79 -24.62 4.26
CA GLY A 120 -12.84 -25.59 3.73
C GLY A 120 -12.02 -25.12 2.53
N ASP A 121 -12.35 -23.96 1.92
CA ASP A 121 -11.50 -23.35 0.89
C ASP A 121 -10.10 -23.01 1.44
N VAL A 122 -9.13 -22.82 0.55
CA VAL A 122 -7.75 -22.49 0.89
C VAL A 122 -7.44 -21.06 0.46
N ILE A 123 -6.78 -20.29 1.33
CA ILE A 123 -6.19 -19.00 0.98
C ILE A 123 -4.68 -19.16 0.98
N ILE A 124 -4.04 -18.87 -0.16
CA ILE A 124 -2.60 -18.82 -0.32
C ILE A 124 -2.23 -17.34 -0.55
N TYR A 125 -1.26 -16.84 0.18
CA TYR A 125 -0.93 -15.41 0.13
C TYR A 125 0.56 -15.17 0.21
N ASP A 126 1.02 -14.11 -0.42
CA ASP A 126 2.40 -13.62 -0.30
C ASP A 126 2.69 -13.22 1.15
N GLU A 127 3.81 -13.62 1.73
CA GLU A 127 4.14 -13.35 3.14
C GLU A 127 4.21 -11.85 3.48
N ALA A 128 4.50 -10.98 2.48
CA ALA A 128 4.55 -9.52 2.64
C ALA A 128 3.20 -8.82 2.42
N ILE A 129 2.10 -9.57 2.24
CA ILE A 129 0.78 -9.00 1.96
C ILE A 129 0.28 -8.08 3.08
N HIS A 130 -0.53 -7.09 2.72
CA HIS A 130 -1.01 -6.06 3.64
C HIS A 130 -1.78 -6.61 4.85
N ALA A 131 -1.63 -5.96 6.00
CA ALA A 131 -2.26 -6.33 7.27
C ALA A 131 -3.80 -6.49 7.19
N SER A 132 -4.48 -5.78 6.30
CA SER A 132 -5.93 -5.90 6.12
C SER A 132 -6.35 -7.28 5.60
N VAL A 133 -5.52 -7.91 4.77
CA VAL A 133 -5.75 -9.29 4.30
C VAL A 133 -5.62 -10.26 5.47
N HIS A 134 -4.60 -10.11 6.31
CA HIS A 134 -4.46 -10.90 7.54
C HIS A 134 -5.68 -10.74 8.48
N ASP A 135 -6.21 -9.55 8.63
CA ASP A 135 -7.40 -9.34 9.47
C ASP A 135 -8.66 -9.94 8.83
N GLY A 136 -8.80 -9.85 7.52
CA GLY A 136 -9.87 -10.56 6.79
C GLY A 136 -9.78 -12.08 6.93
N MET A 137 -8.57 -12.65 6.79
CA MET A 137 -8.32 -14.09 6.97
C MET A 137 -8.66 -14.60 8.37
N LYS A 138 -8.38 -13.82 9.44
CA LYS A 138 -8.76 -14.18 10.82
C LYS A 138 -10.26 -14.32 11.00
N LEU A 139 -11.06 -13.62 10.21
CA LEU A 139 -12.53 -13.66 10.23
C LEU A 139 -13.10 -14.62 9.18
N SER A 140 -12.25 -15.19 8.34
CA SER A 140 -12.63 -16.06 7.23
C SER A 140 -13.15 -17.41 7.70
N ARG A 141 -13.97 -18.04 6.83
CA ARG A 141 -14.40 -19.44 6.97
C ARG A 141 -13.48 -20.41 6.24
N ALA A 142 -12.42 -19.93 5.60
CA ALA A 142 -11.43 -20.76 4.93
C ALA A 142 -10.91 -21.86 5.87
N GLY A 143 -10.70 -23.05 5.34
CA GLY A 143 -10.17 -24.18 6.12
C GLY A 143 -8.67 -24.05 6.38
N LYS A 144 -7.96 -23.34 5.51
CA LYS A 144 -6.51 -23.18 5.59
C LYS A 144 -6.09 -21.82 5.01
N CYS A 145 -5.14 -21.14 5.69
CA CYS A 145 -4.44 -19.97 5.16
C CYS A 145 -2.94 -20.26 5.19
N VAL A 146 -2.25 -20.16 4.06
CA VAL A 146 -0.83 -20.51 3.92
C VAL A 146 -0.11 -19.38 3.20
N SER A 147 1.01 -18.92 3.75
CA SER A 147 1.90 -17.99 3.04
C SER A 147 2.87 -18.75 2.13
N PHE A 148 3.28 -18.06 1.06
CA PHE A 148 4.47 -18.44 0.29
C PHE A 148 5.52 -17.33 0.40
N ALA A 149 6.79 -17.68 0.13
CA ALA A 149 7.91 -16.75 0.21
C ALA A 149 7.71 -15.59 -0.78
N HIS A 150 8.05 -14.39 -0.34
CA HIS A 150 7.76 -13.14 -1.03
C HIS A 150 8.25 -13.14 -2.50
N ASN A 151 7.31 -12.87 -3.42
CA ASN A 151 7.52 -12.81 -4.87
C ASN A 151 8.13 -14.08 -5.51
N ASP A 152 8.14 -15.21 -4.79
CA ASP A 152 8.71 -16.48 -5.24
C ASP A 152 7.63 -17.37 -5.87
N VAL A 153 7.62 -17.47 -7.21
CA VAL A 153 6.66 -18.27 -7.97
C VAL A 153 6.88 -19.77 -7.75
N GLU A 154 8.11 -20.22 -7.51
CA GLU A 154 8.40 -21.64 -7.24
C GLU A 154 7.96 -22.04 -5.83
N ALA A 155 8.12 -21.13 -4.85
CA ALA A 155 7.52 -21.33 -3.53
C ALA A 155 5.98 -21.38 -3.59
N LEU A 156 5.34 -20.53 -4.40
CA LEU A 156 3.89 -20.61 -4.65
C LEU A 156 3.51 -21.94 -5.29
N ARG A 157 4.27 -22.41 -6.30
CA ARG A 157 4.06 -23.72 -6.95
C ARG A 157 4.11 -24.84 -5.94
N ALA A 158 5.12 -24.85 -5.06
CA ALA A 158 5.25 -25.90 -4.03
C ALA A 158 4.04 -25.90 -3.08
N VAL A 159 3.61 -24.74 -2.61
CA VAL A 159 2.42 -24.61 -1.74
C VAL A 159 1.15 -25.10 -2.44
N LEU A 160 0.97 -24.81 -3.73
CA LEU A 160 -0.17 -25.29 -4.52
C LEU A 160 -0.16 -26.83 -4.64
N TYR A 161 0.98 -27.43 -4.97
CA TYR A 161 1.13 -28.89 -5.01
C TYR A 161 0.81 -29.54 -3.66
N ASP A 162 1.31 -28.97 -2.57
CA ASP A 162 1.03 -29.49 -1.22
C ASP A 162 -0.47 -29.41 -0.88
N CYS A 163 -1.15 -28.32 -1.27
CA CYS A 163 -2.59 -28.19 -1.04
C CYS A 163 -3.42 -29.19 -1.86
N VAL A 164 -3.08 -29.38 -3.13
CA VAL A 164 -3.73 -30.34 -4.02
C VAL A 164 -3.49 -31.79 -3.56
N ALA A 165 -2.27 -32.11 -3.13
CA ALA A 165 -1.92 -33.45 -2.64
C ALA A 165 -2.59 -33.76 -1.30
N ALA A 166 -2.71 -32.78 -0.42
CA ALA A 166 -3.24 -33.00 0.94
C ALA A 166 -4.78 -33.04 0.98
N ASP A 167 -5.48 -32.46 0.00
CA ASP A 167 -6.94 -32.36 0.02
C ASP A 167 -7.57 -32.79 -1.33
N PRO A 168 -8.16 -33.99 -1.38
CA PRO A 168 -8.88 -34.45 -2.57
C PRO A 168 -10.00 -33.49 -3.03
N ALA A 169 -10.59 -32.72 -2.11
CA ALA A 169 -11.64 -31.78 -2.46
C ALA A 169 -11.10 -30.51 -3.17
N VAL A 170 -9.86 -30.13 -2.92
CA VAL A 170 -9.13 -29.13 -3.72
C VAL A 170 -8.79 -29.70 -5.08
N LYS A 171 -8.29 -30.94 -5.12
CA LYS A 171 -7.88 -31.61 -6.36
C LYS A 171 -9.03 -31.78 -7.35
N ASP A 172 -10.22 -32.10 -6.88
CA ASP A 172 -11.41 -32.35 -7.73
C ASP A 172 -12.35 -31.15 -7.88
N GLY A 173 -11.94 -29.96 -7.39
CA GLY A 173 -12.67 -28.70 -7.57
C GLY A 173 -13.87 -28.47 -6.64
N ARG A 174 -14.08 -29.33 -5.63
CA ARG A 174 -15.13 -29.11 -4.62
C ARG A 174 -14.77 -28.03 -3.58
N ARG A 175 -13.50 -27.66 -3.49
CA ARG A 175 -12.97 -26.53 -2.72
C ARG A 175 -12.14 -25.62 -3.59
N ASN A 176 -12.18 -24.34 -3.30
CA ASN A 176 -11.49 -23.32 -4.08
C ASN A 176 -10.13 -22.96 -3.45
N VAL A 177 -9.24 -22.45 -4.28
CA VAL A 177 -7.96 -21.88 -3.89
C VAL A 177 -7.95 -20.41 -4.23
N PHE A 178 -7.86 -19.57 -3.21
CA PHE A 178 -7.71 -18.10 -3.37
C PHE A 178 -6.22 -17.78 -3.28
N VAL A 179 -5.66 -17.17 -4.33
CA VAL A 179 -4.28 -16.70 -4.32
C VAL A 179 -4.29 -15.18 -4.25
N ALA A 180 -3.60 -14.61 -3.25
CA ALA A 180 -3.64 -13.18 -2.96
C ALA A 180 -2.23 -12.56 -2.97
N VAL A 181 -2.07 -11.48 -3.76
CA VAL A 181 -0.84 -10.69 -3.87
C VAL A 181 -1.15 -9.20 -3.97
N GLU A 182 -0.14 -8.35 -3.74
CA GLU A 182 -0.16 -6.93 -4.14
C GLU A 182 0.58 -6.76 -5.47
N THR A 183 0.24 -5.74 -6.26
CA THR A 183 1.00 -5.41 -7.47
C THR A 183 2.34 -4.80 -7.14
N VAL A 184 2.36 -3.91 -6.16
CA VAL A 184 3.55 -3.22 -5.62
C VAL A 184 3.50 -3.27 -4.11
N TYR A 185 4.52 -3.80 -3.48
CA TYR A 185 4.57 -3.95 -2.02
C TYR A 185 5.04 -2.68 -1.32
N SER A 186 4.33 -2.31 -0.28
CA SER A 186 4.42 -0.98 0.32
C SER A 186 5.75 -0.67 1.03
N MET A 187 6.50 -1.70 1.48
CA MET A 187 7.72 -1.51 2.27
C MET A 187 9.00 -1.57 1.45
N ASP A 188 9.00 -2.33 0.37
CA ASP A 188 10.15 -2.53 -0.51
C ASP A 188 9.99 -1.85 -1.87
N GLY A 189 8.75 -1.65 -2.33
CA GLY A 189 8.45 -1.05 -3.62
C GLY A 189 8.68 -2.01 -4.79
N ASP A 190 8.87 -3.27 -4.52
CA ASP A 190 9.03 -4.30 -5.52
C ASP A 190 7.70 -4.74 -6.13
N ILE A 191 7.77 -5.32 -7.32
CA ILE A 191 6.61 -5.65 -8.14
C ILE A 191 6.40 -7.17 -8.16
N ALA A 192 5.16 -7.60 -7.95
CA ALA A 192 4.80 -9.00 -8.05
C ALA A 192 4.92 -9.53 -9.49
N PRO A 193 5.39 -10.77 -9.67
CA PRO A 193 5.51 -11.41 -10.99
C PRO A 193 4.15 -11.92 -11.50
N LEU A 194 3.18 -10.99 -11.72
CA LEU A 194 1.78 -11.30 -12.00
C LEU A 194 1.60 -12.26 -13.18
N GLN A 195 2.32 -12.03 -14.29
CA GLN A 195 2.22 -12.91 -15.47
C GLN A 195 2.65 -14.35 -15.18
N ALA A 196 3.73 -14.51 -14.39
CA ALA A 196 4.20 -15.85 -14.01
C ALA A 196 3.22 -16.54 -13.05
N ILE A 197 2.61 -15.79 -12.15
CA ILE A 197 1.55 -16.31 -11.25
C ILE A 197 0.33 -16.74 -12.07
N VAL A 198 -0.14 -15.91 -13.00
CA VAL A 198 -1.26 -16.26 -13.90
C VAL A 198 -0.95 -17.54 -14.69
N ASN A 199 0.24 -17.64 -15.27
CA ASN A 199 0.65 -18.84 -16.01
C ASN A 199 0.64 -20.09 -15.10
N LEU A 200 1.10 -19.95 -13.86
CA LEU A 200 1.09 -21.04 -12.87
C LEU A 200 -0.33 -21.47 -12.49
N LEU A 201 -1.25 -20.51 -12.30
CA LEU A 201 -2.63 -20.78 -11.90
C LEU A 201 -3.47 -21.40 -13.02
N ASN A 202 -3.06 -21.20 -14.28
CA ASN A 202 -3.67 -21.80 -15.46
C ASN A 202 -3.03 -23.16 -15.86
N ASP A 203 -2.00 -23.61 -15.13
CA ASP A 203 -1.35 -24.87 -15.38
C ASP A 203 -2.14 -26.03 -14.76
N GLU A 204 -2.86 -26.81 -15.59
CA GLU A 204 -3.67 -27.94 -15.15
C GLU A 204 -2.85 -29.05 -14.48
N SER A 205 -1.52 -29.12 -14.70
CA SER A 205 -0.64 -30.03 -13.98
C SER A 205 -0.47 -29.63 -12.51
N VAL A 206 -0.71 -28.36 -12.18
CA VAL A 206 -0.64 -27.80 -10.83
C VAL A 206 -2.02 -27.72 -10.17
N LEU A 207 -3.02 -27.23 -10.91
CA LEU A 207 -4.42 -27.07 -10.48
C LEU A 207 -5.38 -27.77 -11.47
N PRO A 208 -5.56 -29.09 -11.36
CA PRO A 208 -6.29 -29.88 -12.34
C PRO A 208 -7.77 -29.48 -12.52
N ALA A 209 -8.38 -28.90 -11.51
CA ALA A 209 -9.79 -28.53 -11.51
C ALA A 209 -10.05 -27.06 -11.93
N SER A 210 -9.02 -26.28 -12.23
CA SER A 210 -9.13 -24.84 -12.57
C SER A 210 -9.99 -24.04 -11.56
N ASN A 211 -9.86 -24.37 -10.27
CA ASN A 211 -10.65 -23.86 -9.15
C ASN A 211 -9.92 -22.76 -8.37
N SER A 212 -9.01 -22.04 -9.04
CA SER A 212 -8.28 -20.91 -8.46
C SER A 212 -9.02 -19.59 -8.68
N TYR A 213 -8.90 -18.70 -7.68
CA TYR A 213 -9.35 -17.32 -7.73
C TYR A 213 -8.18 -16.40 -7.41
N PHE A 214 -7.71 -15.69 -8.42
CA PHE A 214 -6.59 -14.76 -8.26
C PHE A 214 -7.11 -13.40 -7.80
N ILE A 215 -6.62 -12.92 -6.64
CA ILE A 215 -6.98 -11.65 -6.01
C ILE A 215 -5.75 -10.76 -6.01
N VAL A 216 -5.86 -9.57 -6.59
CA VAL A 216 -4.75 -8.63 -6.73
C VAL A 216 -5.11 -7.28 -6.11
N ASP A 217 -4.32 -6.86 -5.13
CA ASP A 217 -4.40 -5.52 -4.56
C ASP A 217 -3.54 -4.54 -5.36
N GLU A 218 -4.20 -3.61 -6.04
CA GLU A 218 -3.56 -2.58 -6.89
C GLU A 218 -3.38 -1.24 -6.18
N ALA A 219 -3.39 -1.22 -4.85
CA ALA A 219 -3.36 0.01 -4.07
C ALA A 219 -2.17 0.94 -4.37
N HIS A 220 -1.02 0.40 -4.78
CA HIS A 220 0.20 1.14 -5.11
C HIS A 220 0.46 1.27 -6.61
N SER A 221 -0.36 0.66 -7.48
CA SER A 221 -0.22 0.76 -8.94
C SER A 221 -1.28 1.63 -9.59
N ASN A 222 -2.47 1.73 -8.98
CA ASN A 222 -3.57 2.56 -9.47
C ASN A 222 -3.16 4.03 -9.57
N GLY A 223 -3.43 4.64 -10.72
CA GLY A 223 -3.05 6.02 -11.04
C GLY A 223 -1.66 6.17 -11.68
N ILE A 224 -0.77 5.16 -11.57
CA ILE A 224 0.63 5.25 -12.00
C ILE A 224 0.90 4.40 -13.24
N TYR A 225 0.55 3.11 -13.18
CA TYR A 225 0.84 2.13 -14.22
C TYR A 225 -0.30 1.99 -15.21
N GLY A 226 0.05 1.56 -16.42
CA GLY A 226 -0.90 1.35 -17.51
C GLY A 226 -1.45 2.64 -18.12
N THR A 227 -2.12 2.50 -19.25
CA THR A 227 -2.71 3.64 -19.96
C THR A 227 -3.68 4.40 -19.05
N ARG A 228 -3.49 5.71 -18.90
CA ARG A 228 -4.26 6.59 -18.01
C ARG A 228 -4.23 6.17 -16.52
N GLY A 229 -3.22 5.41 -16.08
CA GLY A 229 -3.11 4.98 -14.70
C GLY A 229 -4.08 3.87 -14.29
N ARG A 230 -4.49 3.00 -15.21
CA ARG A 230 -5.43 1.89 -14.95
C ARG A 230 -4.88 0.80 -14.02
N GLY A 231 -3.60 0.85 -13.68
CA GLY A 231 -2.93 -0.13 -12.84
C GLY A 231 -2.08 -1.14 -13.60
N LEU A 232 -1.32 -1.92 -12.87
CA LEU A 232 -0.35 -2.87 -13.42
C LEU A 232 -1.02 -4.10 -14.06
N VAL A 233 -2.15 -4.56 -13.53
CA VAL A 233 -2.94 -5.63 -14.15
C VAL A 233 -3.37 -5.22 -15.56
N SER A 234 -3.80 -3.98 -15.75
CA SER A 234 -4.17 -3.44 -17.07
C SER A 234 -2.97 -3.22 -17.97
N GLU A 235 -1.81 -2.80 -17.43
CA GLU A 235 -0.57 -2.66 -18.20
C GLU A 235 -0.13 -3.98 -18.82
N LEU A 236 -0.34 -5.08 -18.09
CA LEU A 236 0.02 -6.43 -18.51
C LEU A 236 -1.09 -7.13 -19.32
N GLY A 237 -2.27 -6.51 -19.49
CA GLY A 237 -3.41 -7.11 -20.21
C GLY A 237 -3.99 -8.33 -19.49
N LEU A 238 -3.98 -8.34 -18.17
CA LEU A 238 -4.37 -9.50 -17.32
C LEU A 238 -5.77 -9.35 -16.71
N GLU A 239 -6.58 -8.38 -17.17
CA GLU A 239 -7.88 -8.06 -16.57
C GLU A 239 -8.82 -9.27 -16.50
N ASP A 240 -8.83 -10.10 -17.54
CA ASP A 240 -9.66 -11.31 -17.62
C ASP A 240 -9.09 -12.50 -16.87
N GLN A 241 -7.83 -12.42 -16.42
CA GLN A 241 -7.13 -13.49 -15.69
C GLN A 241 -7.17 -13.28 -14.16
N VAL A 242 -7.55 -12.09 -13.71
CA VAL A 242 -7.63 -11.72 -12.29
C VAL A 242 -9.09 -11.72 -11.87
N SER A 243 -9.45 -12.60 -10.92
CA SER A 243 -10.83 -12.77 -10.45
C SER A 243 -11.36 -11.56 -9.68
N VAL A 244 -10.49 -10.91 -8.90
CA VAL A 244 -10.82 -9.73 -8.09
C VAL A 244 -9.64 -8.78 -8.07
N ARG A 245 -9.88 -7.52 -8.43
CA ARG A 245 -8.90 -6.41 -8.29
C ARG A 245 -9.38 -5.43 -7.24
N LEU A 246 -8.49 -5.00 -6.37
CA LEU A 246 -8.78 -3.95 -5.39
C LEU A 246 -8.00 -2.70 -5.75
N HIS A 247 -8.70 -1.57 -5.93
CA HIS A 247 -8.10 -0.25 -6.13
C HIS A 247 -8.45 0.65 -4.97
N THR A 248 -7.45 1.32 -4.37
CA THR A 248 -7.69 2.35 -3.34
C THR A 248 -7.54 3.75 -3.93
N PHE A 249 -8.32 4.69 -3.40
CA PHE A 249 -8.30 6.08 -3.85
C PHE A 249 -7.47 6.99 -2.92
N GLY A 250 -7.07 6.47 -1.76
CA GLY A 250 -6.36 7.24 -0.73
C GLY A 250 -4.85 7.42 -0.95
N LYS A 251 -4.34 7.08 -2.14
CA LYS A 251 -2.92 7.20 -2.50
C LYS A 251 -2.77 8.11 -3.71
N ALA A 252 -2.33 7.61 -4.85
CA ALA A 252 -2.11 8.41 -6.07
C ALA A 252 -3.33 9.24 -6.51
N LEU A 253 -4.56 8.81 -6.18
CA LEU A 253 -5.77 9.52 -6.55
C LEU A 253 -6.19 10.61 -5.55
N ALA A 254 -5.48 10.78 -4.44
CA ALA A 254 -5.70 11.83 -3.43
C ALA A 254 -7.15 11.98 -2.93
N ALA A 255 -7.93 10.88 -2.95
CA ALA A 255 -9.31 10.82 -2.46
C ALA A 255 -9.42 9.87 -1.26
N ASN A 256 -10.62 9.46 -0.87
CA ASN A 256 -10.84 8.47 0.18
C ASN A 256 -11.74 7.36 -0.32
N GLY A 257 -11.48 6.11 0.11
CA GLY A 257 -12.25 4.96 -0.28
C GLY A 257 -11.47 3.96 -1.12
N ALA A 258 -12.19 2.96 -1.62
CA ALA A 258 -11.68 1.91 -2.51
C ALA A 258 -12.80 1.36 -3.38
N ILE A 259 -12.42 0.56 -4.39
CA ILE A 259 -13.36 -0.21 -5.18
C ILE A 259 -12.84 -1.64 -5.34
N ILE A 260 -13.75 -2.62 -5.21
CA ILE A 260 -13.52 -4.01 -5.58
C ILE A 260 -14.09 -4.21 -6.99
N LEU A 261 -13.22 -4.54 -7.94
CA LEU A 261 -13.58 -4.87 -9.33
C LEU A 261 -13.64 -6.39 -9.47
N CYS A 262 -14.80 -6.92 -9.88
CA CYS A 262 -15.04 -8.36 -9.90
C CYS A 262 -16.21 -8.74 -10.83
N SER A 263 -16.57 -10.02 -10.82
CA SER A 263 -17.78 -10.49 -11.52
C SER A 263 -19.07 -10.00 -10.85
N PRO A 264 -20.19 -9.91 -11.59
CA PRO A 264 -21.49 -9.55 -11.02
C PRO A 264 -21.92 -10.45 -9.84
N LEU A 265 -21.64 -11.74 -9.93
CA LEU A 265 -21.98 -12.70 -8.87
C LEU A 265 -21.17 -12.47 -7.59
N ILE A 266 -19.87 -12.21 -7.71
CA ILE A 266 -19.02 -11.87 -6.55
C ILE A 266 -19.50 -10.55 -5.93
N ARG A 267 -19.80 -9.53 -6.75
CA ARG A 267 -20.36 -8.27 -6.25
C ARG A 267 -21.65 -8.47 -5.46
N GLU A 268 -22.59 -9.21 -6.01
CA GLU A 268 -23.87 -9.53 -5.33
C GLU A 268 -23.61 -10.25 -4.00
N TYR A 269 -22.69 -11.21 -4.00
CA TYR A 269 -22.32 -11.93 -2.78
C TYR A 269 -21.73 -10.99 -1.72
N LEU A 270 -20.82 -10.10 -2.10
CA LEU A 270 -20.22 -9.11 -1.18
C LEU A 270 -21.24 -8.14 -0.60
N VAL A 271 -22.21 -7.68 -1.38
CA VAL A 271 -23.32 -6.84 -0.90
C VAL A 271 -24.11 -7.53 0.21
N ASN A 272 -24.24 -8.86 0.16
CA ASN A 272 -25.01 -9.64 1.13
C ASN A 272 -24.20 -10.12 2.35
N TYR A 273 -22.87 -10.20 2.25
CA TYR A 273 -22.06 -10.86 3.28
C TYR A 273 -20.84 -10.04 3.78
N ALA A 274 -20.39 -9.00 3.07
CA ALA A 274 -19.26 -8.19 3.50
C ALA A 274 -19.63 -7.26 4.65
N ARG A 275 -19.33 -7.66 5.87
CA ARG A 275 -19.69 -6.93 7.10
C ARG A 275 -19.24 -5.45 7.11
N PRO A 276 -18.03 -5.09 6.65
CA PRO A 276 -17.63 -3.68 6.58
C PRO A 276 -18.46 -2.83 5.61
N LEU A 277 -19.16 -3.46 4.65
CA LEU A 277 -20.11 -2.77 3.78
C LEU A 277 -21.49 -2.65 4.44
N ILE A 278 -21.97 -3.73 5.08
CA ILE A 278 -23.34 -3.85 5.59
C ILE A 278 -23.54 -2.97 6.83
N TYR A 279 -22.56 -2.93 7.75
CA TYR A 279 -22.71 -2.40 9.10
C TYR A 279 -21.96 -1.09 9.33
N THR A 280 -21.49 -0.41 8.29
CA THR A 280 -20.85 0.89 8.42
C THR A 280 -21.60 1.96 7.63
N THR A 281 -21.56 3.21 8.12
CA THR A 281 -22.06 4.36 7.36
C THR A 281 -21.27 4.49 6.05
N PHE A 282 -21.96 4.62 4.94
CA PHE A 282 -21.33 4.73 3.63
C PHE A 282 -20.67 6.11 3.43
N MET A 283 -19.83 6.21 2.41
CA MET A 283 -19.15 7.44 2.02
C MET A 283 -20.16 8.57 1.77
N SER A 284 -19.79 9.77 2.19
CA SER A 284 -20.55 10.99 1.92
C SER A 284 -20.46 11.40 0.45
N PHE A 285 -21.41 12.20 -0.03
CA PHE A 285 -21.34 12.74 -1.39
C PHE A 285 -20.02 13.49 -1.68
N PRO A 286 -19.48 14.35 -0.79
CA PRO A 286 -18.16 14.94 -1.02
C PRO A 286 -17.03 13.94 -1.25
N ALA A 287 -17.05 12.79 -0.58
CA ALA A 287 -16.06 11.75 -0.82
C ALA A 287 -16.22 11.11 -2.22
N LEU A 288 -17.44 10.85 -2.65
CA LEU A 288 -17.75 10.34 -3.99
C LEU A 288 -17.38 11.35 -5.08
N ALA A 289 -17.65 12.63 -4.87
CA ALA A 289 -17.29 13.72 -5.78
C ALA A 289 -15.77 13.86 -5.94
N ALA A 290 -15.01 13.69 -4.86
CA ALA A 290 -13.54 13.68 -4.93
C ALA A 290 -13.02 12.51 -5.77
N ILE A 291 -13.59 11.31 -5.60
CA ILE A 291 -13.24 10.14 -6.42
C ILE A 291 -13.54 10.41 -7.90
N LYS A 292 -14.74 10.93 -8.20
CA LYS A 292 -15.13 11.26 -9.57
C LYS A 292 -14.19 12.27 -10.21
N ALA A 293 -13.85 13.34 -9.50
CA ALA A 293 -12.90 14.35 -9.98
C ALA A 293 -11.51 13.72 -10.28
N SER A 294 -11.03 12.82 -9.41
CA SER A 294 -9.75 12.13 -9.61
C SER A 294 -9.78 11.24 -10.85
N TYR A 295 -10.85 10.47 -11.07
CA TYR A 295 -10.99 9.68 -12.30
C TYR A 295 -11.09 10.55 -13.55
N GLY A 296 -11.84 11.64 -13.50
CA GLY A 296 -11.89 12.63 -14.59
C GLY A 296 -10.49 13.20 -14.91
N PHE A 297 -9.65 13.40 -13.89
CA PHE A 297 -8.25 13.83 -14.08
C PHE A 297 -7.41 12.76 -14.78
N LEU A 298 -7.61 11.47 -14.45
CA LEU A 298 -6.95 10.35 -15.13
C LEU A 298 -7.44 10.23 -16.60
N GLU A 299 -8.75 10.28 -16.83
CA GLU A 299 -9.36 10.13 -18.16
C GLU A 299 -8.88 11.17 -19.17
N THR A 300 -8.65 12.41 -18.71
CA THR A 300 -8.12 13.49 -19.55
C THR A 300 -6.65 13.33 -19.90
N GLY A 301 -5.94 12.33 -19.35
CA GLY A 301 -4.50 12.12 -19.55
C GLY A 301 -3.61 13.11 -18.79
N ARG A 302 -4.16 14.01 -17.97
CA ARG A 302 -3.38 14.99 -17.19
C ARG A 302 -2.43 14.35 -16.20
N ALA A 303 -2.82 13.21 -15.63
CA ALA A 303 -1.97 12.44 -14.72
C ALA A 303 -0.77 11.77 -15.42
N GLU A 304 -0.85 11.51 -16.72
CA GLU A 304 0.21 10.78 -17.45
C GLU A 304 1.55 11.53 -17.47
N SER A 305 1.52 12.86 -17.51
CA SER A 305 2.76 13.65 -17.46
C SER A 305 3.45 13.53 -16.11
N LEU A 306 2.67 13.52 -15.00
CA LEU A 306 3.17 13.32 -13.65
C LEU A 306 3.70 11.90 -13.45
N ALA A 307 2.98 10.90 -13.95
CA ALA A 307 3.41 9.50 -13.90
C ALA A 307 4.70 9.29 -14.71
N ARG A 308 4.81 9.86 -15.94
CA ARG A 308 6.04 9.82 -16.73
C ARG A 308 7.21 10.53 -16.05
N ASN A 309 6.99 11.73 -15.50
CA ASN A 309 8.04 12.41 -14.73
C ASN A 309 8.53 11.53 -13.57
N LEU A 310 7.59 10.91 -12.84
CA LEU A 310 7.91 10.00 -11.75
C LEU A 310 8.74 8.80 -12.21
N MET A 311 8.27 8.07 -13.23
CA MET A 311 8.84 6.79 -13.66
C MET A 311 10.13 6.96 -14.47
N ASP A 312 10.17 7.95 -15.38
CA ASP A 312 11.25 8.06 -16.36
C ASP A 312 12.36 9.04 -15.91
N VAL A 313 12.07 9.95 -14.97
CA VAL A 313 13.01 10.99 -14.57
C VAL A 313 13.38 10.86 -13.09
N LEU A 314 12.39 10.89 -12.20
CA LEU A 314 12.66 11.01 -10.76
C LEU A 314 13.19 9.70 -10.16
N ILE A 315 12.59 8.56 -10.50
CA ILE A 315 13.03 7.26 -9.98
C ILE A 315 14.47 6.94 -10.43
N PRO A 316 14.80 6.93 -11.73
CA PRO A 316 16.18 6.70 -12.16
C PRO A 316 17.14 7.77 -11.62
N GLY A 317 16.67 9.02 -11.57
CA GLY A 317 17.45 10.15 -11.08
C GLY A 317 17.85 10.04 -9.61
N LEU A 318 16.92 9.65 -8.72
CA LEU A 318 17.21 9.42 -7.30
C LEU A 318 18.15 8.20 -7.13
N HIS A 319 17.84 7.10 -7.82
CA HIS A 319 18.63 5.87 -7.72
C HIS A 319 20.09 6.10 -8.10
N ALA A 320 20.34 6.74 -9.24
CA ALA A 320 21.72 7.05 -9.67
C ALA A 320 22.50 7.90 -8.65
N ARG A 321 21.84 8.89 -8.04
CA ARG A 321 22.43 9.77 -7.02
C ARG A 321 22.77 9.02 -5.72
N LEU A 322 21.83 8.18 -5.27
CA LEU A 322 22.05 7.39 -4.05
C LEU A 322 23.16 6.35 -4.25
N LEU A 323 23.22 5.67 -5.41
CA LEU A 323 24.30 4.75 -5.74
C LEU A 323 25.66 5.46 -5.82
N ALA A 324 25.74 6.63 -6.44
CA ALA A 324 26.96 7.41 -6.51
C ALA A 324 27.42 7.84 -5.10
N LEU A 325 26.48 8.21 -4.23
CA LEU A 325 26.79 8.50 -2.82
C LEU A 325 27.33 7.26 -2.11
N GLU A 326 26.67 6.10 -2.21
CA GLU A 326 27.13 4.84 -1.60
C GLU A 326 28.53 4.47 -2.07
N GLN A 327 28.83 4.56 -3.37
CA GLN A 327 30.14 4.29 -3.94
C GLN A 327 31.21 5.23 -3.40
N THR A 328 30.91 6.52 -3.27
CA THR A 328 31.82 7.51 -2.71
C THR A 328 32.15 7.19 -1.24
N LEU A 329 31.16 6.81 -0.45
CA LEU A 329 31.34 6.43 0.95
C LEU A 329 32.11 5.11 1.10
N SER A 330 31.88 4.14 0.22
CA SER A 330 32.55 2.84 0.23
C SER A 330 34.04 2.93 -0.15
N SER A 331 34.43 3.90 -0.99
CA SER A 331 35.83 4.11 -1.39
C SER A 331 36.72 4.63 -0.26
N ALA A 332 36.14 5.13 0.83
CA ALA A 332 36.84 5.62 2.01
C ALA A 332 37.26 4.50 2.99
N ASP A 333 37.04 3.22 2.66
CA ASP A 333 37.35 2.03 3.50
C ASP A 333 36.71 2.09 4.91
N ASP A 334 35.53 2.75 5.01
CA ASP A 334 34.81 2.95 6.24
C ASP A 334 33.66 1.94 6.35
N SER A 335 33.91 0.86 7.09
CA SER A 335 32.91 -0.19 7.35
C SER A 335 31.63 0.34 8.06
N LEU A 336 31.74 1.45 8.80
CA LEU A 336 30.62 2.10 9.46
C LEU A 336 29.73 2.82 8.44
N ALA A 337 30.31 3.53 7.48
CA ALA A 337 29.56 4.20 6.41
C ALA A 337 28.74 3.20 5.60
N MET A 338 29.27 2.02 5.31
CA MET A 338 28.57 0.92 4.63
C MET A 338 27.39 0.36 5.44
N ALA A 339 27.43 0.39 6.77
CA ALA A 339 26.32 0.00 7.62
C ALA A 339 25.23 1.09 7.72
N LEU A 340 25.60 2.35 7.48
CA LEU A 340 24.72 3.50 7.59
C LEU A 340 23.93 3.77 6.31
N LEU A 341 24.37 3.29 5.13
CA LEU A 341 23.69 3.48 3.86
C LEU A 341 23.94 2.29 2.92
N ARG A 342 22.86 1.61 2.55
CA ARG A 342 22.86 0.57 1.51
C ARG A 342 21.69 0.79 0.57
N VAL A 343 22.02 1.00 -0.69
CA VAL A 343 21.06 1.30 -1.77
C VAL A 343 20.77 0.02 -2.56
N PRO A 344 19.53 -0.22 -3.01
CA PRO A 344 19.25 -1.32 -3.94
C PRO A 344 20.16 -1.23 -5.17
N SER A 345 20.78 -2.35 -5.57
CA SER A 345 21.67 -2.39 -6.75
C SER A 345 20.91 -2.15 -8.05
N GLU A 346 19.67 -2.66 -8.14
CA GLU A 346 18.79 -2.42 -9.26
C GLU A 346 17.92 -1.19 -9.02
N CYS A 347 17.66 -0.44 -10.10
CA CYS A 347 16.75 0.71 -10.03
C CYS A 347 15.34 0.22 -9.69
N PRO A 348 14.72 0.74 -8.63
CA PRO A 348 13.33 0.41 -8.31
C PRO A 348 12.40 0.69 -9.49
N LYS A 349 11.42 -0.18 -9.69
CA LYS A 349 10.39 -0.02 -10.73
C LYS A 349 9.14 0.66 -10.18
N SER A 350 9.19 1.20 -8.97
CA SER A 350 8.10 1.92 -8.32
C SER A 350 8.59 3.19 -7.64
N ALA A 351 7.65 4.02 -7.23
CA ALA A 351 7.92 5.27 -6.50
C ALA A 351 8.50 5.06 -5.08
N ILE A 352 8.62 3.82 -4.62
CA ILE A 352 9.00 3.47 -3.26
C ILE A 352 10.43 2.96 -3.25
N PHE A 353 11.29 3.61 -2.46
CA PHE A 353 12.68 3.24 -2.25
C PHE A 353 12.87 2.70 -0.84
N SER A 354 13.46 1.51 -0.75
CA SER A 354 13.91 0.88 0.47
C SER A 354 15.42 1.08 0.60
N VAL A 355 15.86 2.11 1.32
CA VAL A 355 17.29 2.38 1.55
C VAL A 355 17.66 1.86 2.93
N LEU A 356 18.43 0.77 2.97
CA LEU A 356 18.77 0.09 4.23
C LEU A 356 19.77 0.94 5.05
N THR A 357 19.56 0.97 6.36
CA THR A 357 20.40 1.67 7.30
C THR A 357 20.24 1.08 8.71
N SER A 358 21.36 1.00 9.45
CA SER A 358 21.33 0.57 10.85
C SER A 358 20.65 1.58 11.79
N GLU A 359 20.48 2.86 11.35
CA GLU A 359 19.93 3.94 12.18
C GLU A 359 18.72 4.65 11.53
N PRO A 360 17.65 3.96 11.10
CA PRO A 360 16.60 4.54 10.27
C PRO A 360 15.86 5.70 10.93
N LYS A 361 15.68 5.65 12.26
CA LYS A 361 14.99 6.73 12.99
C LYS A 361 15.85 7.98 13.13
N ALA A 362 17.15 7.81 13.35
CA ALA A 362 18.09 8.93 13.48
C ALA A 362 18.24 9.64 12.12
N LEU A 363 18.45 8.89 11.05
CA LEU A 363 18.52 9.44 9.69
C LEU A 363 17.21 10.15 9.31
N ALA A 364 16.05 9.51 9.54
CA ALA A 364 14.76 10.15 9.24
C ALA A 364 14.55 11.44 10.03
N ALA A 365 14.89 11.45 11.32
CA ALA A 365 14.80 12.66 12.16
C ALA A 365 15.72 13.78 11.67
N TYR A 366 16.93 13.44 11.23
CA TYR A 366 17.87 14.41 10.65
C TYR A 366 17.31 15.00 9.36
N CYS A 367 16.86 14.18 8.41
CA CYS A 367 16.24 14.66 7.17
C CYS A 367 15.03 15.56 7.46
N GLN A 368 14.15 15.18 8.38
CA GLN A 368 13.00 15.98 8.79
C GLN A 368 13.43 17.34 9.39
N SER A 369 14.52 17.38 10.15
CA SER A 369 15.05 18.65 10.70
C SER A 369 15.59 19.60 9.62
N LYS A 370 15.91 19.07 8.43
CA LYS A 370 16.35 19.80 7.25
C LYS A 370 15.22 20.10 6.26
N GLY A 371 13.97 19.73 6.62
CA GLY A 371 12.80 19.98 5.78
C GLY A 371 12.47 18.88 4.77
N PHE A 372 13.10 17.69 4.85
CA PHE A 372 12.81 16.53 4.00
C PHE A 372 12.09 15.46 4.80
N VAL A 373 10.82 15.17 4.48
CA VAL A 373 10.01 14.20 5.23
C VAL A 373 10.21 12.80 4.65
N VAL A 374 10.94 11.96 5.37
CA VAL A 374 11.11 10.53 5.11
C VAL A 374 10.74 9.73 6.36
N ARG A 375 10.55 8.40 6.26
CA ARG A 375 10.20 7.55 7.40
C ARG A 375 11.20 6.46 7.64
N GLY A 376 11.64 6.34 8.90
CA GLY A 376 12.43 5.20 9.37
C GLY A 376 11.51 4.01 9.69
N ILE A 377 11.72 2.89 9.03
CA ILE A 377 10.96 1.65 9.18
C ILE A 377 11.79 0.65 9.98
N VAL A 378 11.16 0.06 10.99
CA VAL A 378 11.80 -0.87 11.92
C VAL A 378 10.89 -2.06 12.23
N PRO A 379 11.40 -3.16 12.79
CA PRO A 379 10.58 -4.26 13.25
C PRO A 379 9.44 -3.81 14.19
N PRO A 380 8.27 -4.44 14.17
CA PRO A 380 7.92 -5.64 13.39
C PRO A 380 7.37 -5.33 11.97
N THR A 381 7.47 -4.10 11.48
CA THR A 381 6.96 -3.72 10.14
C THR A 381 7.78 -4.36 9.03
N VAL A 382 9.08 -4.52 9.26
CA VAL A 382 10.02 -5.25 8.43
C VAL A 382 10.81 -6.24 9.30
N PRO A 383 11.44 -7.29 8.74
CA PRO A 383 12.30 -8.21 9.49
C PRO A 383 13.47 -7.49 10.17
N ALA A 384 13.95 -8.06 11.28
CA ALA A 384 15.17 -7.56 11.93
C ALA A 384 16.39 -7.71 11.02
N GLY A 385 17.25 -6.68 10.98
CA GLY A 385 18.40 -6.61 10.08
C GLY A 385 18.06 -6.05 8.68
N THR A 386 16.81 -5.69 8.44
CA THR A 386 16.37 -5.05 7.19
C THR A 386 15.74 -3.68 7.43
N GLU A 387 16.16 -3.02 8.51
CA GLU A 387 15.74 -1.68 8.86
C GLU A 387 16.16 -0.70 7.77
N ARG A 388 15.29 0.29 7.49
CA ARG A 388 15.46 1.19 6.36
C ARG A 388 14.86 2.58 6.58
N ILE A 389 15.29 3.54 5.81
CA ILE A 389 14.41 4.67 5.48
C ILE A 389 13.59 4.29 4.25
N ARG A 390 12.30 4.58 4.33
CA ARG A 390 11.39 4.49 3.20
C ARG A 390 11.25 5.87 2.58
N ILE A 391 11.64 6.00 1.32
CA ILE A 391 11.51 7.22 0.53
C ILE A 391 10.41 6.96 -0.51
N CYS A 392 9.42 7.83 -0.57
CA CYS A 392 8.37 7.82 -1.59
C CYS A 392 8.54 9.04 -2.47
N LEU A 393 8.69 8.81 -3.77
CA LEU A 393 8.69 9.87 -4.77
C LEU A 393 7.28 10.21 -5.22
N HIS A 394 7.09 11.45 -5.61
CA HIS A 394 5.84 11.97 -6.12
C HIS A 394 6.08 12.63 -7.48
N GLY A 395 5.11 12.54 -8.40
CA GLY A 395 5.22 13.10 -9.75
C GLY A 395 5.48 14.60 -9.81
N GLY A 396 5.16 15.32 -8.73
CA GLY A 396 5.42 16.76 -8.58
C GLY A 396 6.76 17.09 -7.90
N ASN A 397 7.56 16.10 -7.48
CA ASN A 397 8.89 16.40 -6.97
C ASN A 397 9.79 17.00 -8.08
N THR A 398 10.79 17.77 -7.68
CA THR A 398 11.78 18.35 -8.59
C THR A 398 13.14 17.70 -8.44
N VAL A 399 13.96 17.80 -9.49
CA VAL A 399 15.36 17.32 -9.44
C VAL A 399 16.15 18.00 -8.32
N GLN A 400 15.92 19.31 -8.09
CA GLN A 400 16.56 20.05 -7.00
C GLN A 400 16.16 19.50 -5.61
N GLN A 401 14.93 19.03 -5.46
CA GLN A 401 14.49 18.38 -4.21
C GLN A 401 15.19 17.03 -4.00
N LEU A 402 15.42 16.27 -5.08
CA LEU A 402 16.21 15.04 -5.02
C LEU A 402 17.67 15.33 -4.61
N ASP A 403 18.30 16.31 -5.25
CA ASP A 403 19.65 16.75 -4.92
C ASP A 403 19.76 17.17 -3.45
N GLY A 404 18.79 17.93 -2.95
CA GLY A 404 18.74 18.35 -1.54
C GLY A 404 18.56 17.18 -0.56
N LEU A 405 17.73 16.18 -0.88
CA LEU A 405 17.58 14.99 -0.06
C LEU A 405 18.87 14.17 0.00
N VAL A 406 19.51 13.91 -1.15
CA VAL A 406 20.75 13.13 -1.25
C VAL A 406 21.88 13.83 -0.51
N GLU A 407 21.99 15.15 -0.65
CA GLU A 407 22.97 15.95 0.09
C GLU A 407 22.71 15.90 1.61
N CYS A 408 21.47 15.92 2.03
CA CYS A 408 21.10 15.76 3.43
C CYS A 408 21.51 14.38 3.98
N VAL A 409 21.27 13.31 3.22
CA VAL A 409 21.71 11.96 3.57
C VAL A 409 23.24 11.89 3.66
N ARG A 410 23.98 12.46 2.69
CA ARG A 410 25.45 12.53 2.68
C ARG A 410 25.98 13.19 3.96
N GLN A 411 25.50 14.38 4.30
CA GLN A 411 25.90 15.11 5.49
C GLN A 411 25.67 14.30 6.78
N TRP A 412 24.54 13.61 6.85
CA TRP A 412 24.25 12.77 8.01
C TRP A 412 25.20 11.59 8.13
N VAL A 413 25.48 10.86 7.05
CA VAL A 413 26.41 9.73 7.06
C VAL A 413 27.81 10.19 7.44
N GLU A 414 28.34 11.26 6.82
CA GLU A 414 29.65 11.81 7.14
C GLU A 414 29.76 12.23 8.62
N MET A 415 28.75 12.90 9.14
CA MET A 415 28.72 13.29 10.55
C MET A 415 28.74 12.07 11.48
N ARG A 416 28.01 11.00 11.13
CA ARG A 416 27.95 9.77 11.94
C ARG A 416 29.23 8.95 11.85
N SER A 417 29.86 8.86 10.71
CA SER A 417 31.16 8.19 10.53
C SER A 417 32.28 8.80 11.41
N VAL A 418 32.26 10.13 11.57
CA VAL A 418 33.22 10.83 12.44
C VAL A 418 32.93 10.64 13.93
N GLN A 419 31.64 10.56 14.33
CA GLN A 419 31.26 10.50 15.76
C GLN A 419 31.34 9.09 16.37
N GLY A 420 31.46 8.04 15.56
CA GLY A 420 31.44 6.64 16.03
C GLY A 420 30.11 6.19 16.68
N PRO A 421 29.97 4.90 17.01
CA PRO A 421 28.71 4.32 17.47
C PRO A 421 28.26 4.76 18.89
N GLU A 422 29.13 5.32 19.73
CA GLU A 422 28.79 5.67 21.13
C GLU A 422 27.96 6.95 21.29
N ALA A 423 27.91 7.86 20.32
CA ALA A 423 27.20 9.12 20.42
C ALA A 423 25.66 9.00 20.24
N SER A 424 25.16 7.85 19.82
CA SER A 424 23.72 7.61 19.56
C SER A 424 22.81 7.72 20.79
N ASN A 425 23.33 7.40 21.98
CA ASN A 425 22.56 7.35 23.20
C ASN A 425 22.26 8.73 23.83
N VAL A 426 23.00 9.78 23.44
CA VAL A 426 22.89 11.10 24.05
C VAL A 426 21.84 11.97 23.35
N MET A 427 21.76 11.92 22.01
CA MET A 427 20.80 12.74 21.25
C MET A 427 19.35 12.25 21.34
N VAL A 428 19.10 10.96 21.51
CA VAL A 428 17.75 10.41 21.69
C VAL A 428 17.19 10.74 23.07
N LYS A 429 18.04 10.88 24.10
CA LYS A 429 17.64 11.27 25.46
C LYS A 429 17.33 12.77 25.61
N ALA A 430 17.84 13.63 24.76
CA ALA A 430 17.62 15.08 24.86
C ALA A 430 16.31 15.57 24.19
N ARG A 431 15.52 14.68 23.53
CA ARG A 431 14.24 15.01 22.86
C ARG A 431 13.09 14.09 23.27
N LEU A 432 13.20 13.36 24.36
CA LEU A 432 12.12 12.70 25.09
C LEU A 432 11.68 13.59 26.26
#